data_9c021dd86d8deb12c20f3e8f6221d904
#
_entry.id   9c021dd86d8deb12c20f3e8f6221d904
#
_cell.length_a   1.000
_cell.length_b   1.000
_cell.length_c   1.000
_cell.angle_alpha   90.00
_cell.angle_beta   90.00
_cell.angle_gamma   90.00
#
_symmetry.space_group_name_H-M   'P 1'
#
loop_
_entity.id
_entity.type
_entity.pdbx_description
1 polymer ?
#
loop_
_entity_poly.entity_id
_entity_poly.type
_entity_poly.pdbx_seq_one_letter_code
_entity_poly.pdbx_strand_id
1 'polypeptide(L)'
;ATHEVTGSCYYLEAAGHKFLVDCGMEQGPDYYENAEIPVALGEIEFVLLTHAHIDHSGNLPAIYAKGFRGPVYATDATSHLCDIMLRDSAHIQMFEAEWRNRKGRRQGKPEFVPAYTMEDAMGVIRNFVGCPYNKMITPAEGISARFIDAGHLLGSASIELTIREEDTEKKIVF
;
A
#
# COMPACT_ATOMS: atom_id res chain seq x y z
N ALA A 1 -10.23 2.89 5.70
CA ALA A 1 -10.51 3.08 7.12
C ALA A 1 -11.52 4.21 7.41
N THR A 2 -12.73 4.16 6.83
CA THR A 2 -13.76 5.20 7.11
C THR A 2 -14.45 5.01 8.48
N HIS A 3 -14.32 3.84 9.08
CA HIS A 3 -14.91 3.49 10.37
C HIS A 3 -13.87 3.09 11.41
N GLU A 4 -12.60 3.03 11.04
CA GLU A 4 -11.48 2.63 11.88
C GLU A 4 -10.25 3.51 11.65
N VAL A 5 -9.29 3.41 12.57
CA VAL A 5 -8.03 4.15 12.50
C VAL A 5 -6.97 3.42 11.65
N THR A 6 -7.11 2.11 11.43
CA THR A 6 -6.12 1.27 10.75
C THR A 6 -6.59 0.78 9.38
N GLY A 7 -5.68 0.31 8.54
CA GLY A 7 -6.01 -0.29 7.25
C GLY A 7 -6.37 0.73 6.17
N SER A 8 -5.67 1.87 6.11
CA SER A 8 -5.92 2.91 5.08
C SER A 8 -5.68 2.37 3.68
N CYS A 9 -6.73 2.37 2.85
CA CYS A 9 -6.64 1.97 1.45
C CYS A 9 -7.79 2.62 0.67
N TYR A 10 -7.48 3.50 -0.27
CA TYR A 10 -8.45 4.17 -1.13
C TYR A 10 -8.28 3.70 -2.57
N TYR A 11 -9.29 3.05 -3.12
CA TYR A 11 -9.35 2.77 -4.55
C TYR A 11 -9.97 3.95 -5.28
N LEU A 12 -9.31 4.38 -6.35
CA LEU A 12 -9.77 5.45 -7.22
C LEU A 12 -9.82 4.96 -8.67
N GLU A 13 -10.87 5.37 -9.37
CA GLU A 13 -11.00 5.25 -10.81
C GLU A 13 -11.29 6.64 -11.37
N ALA A 14 -10.35 7.19 -12.11
CA ALA A 14 -10.43 8.56 -12.62
C ALA A 14 -9.55 8.73 -13.86
N ALA A 15 -9.96 9.59 -14.78
CA ALA A 15 -9.28 9.86 -16.05
C ALA A 15 -8.95 8.57 -16.85
N GLY A 16 -9.78 7.51 -16.71
CA GLY A 16 -9.57 6.21 -17.33
C GLY A 16 -8.52 5.33 -16.64
N HIS A 17 -7.98 5.73 -15.50
CA HIS A 17 -6.95 5.02 -14.75
C HIS A 17 -7.47 4.47 -13.43
N LYS A 18 -6.92 3.32 -12.98
CA LYS A 18 -7.24 2.62 -11.75
C LYS A 18 -6.02 2.62 -10.83
N PHE A 19 -6.13 3.19 -9.65
CA PHE A 19 -4.99 3.32 -8.75
C PHE A 19 -5.40 3.34 -7.28
N LEU A 20 -4.41 3.24 -6.40
CA LEU A 20 -4.61 3.30 -4.95
C LEU A 20 -3.92 4.52 -4.34
N VAL A 21 -4.51 5.03 -3.26
CA VAL A 21 -3.81 5.86 -2.27
C VAL A 21 -3.77 5.06 -0.98
N ASP A 22 -2.56 4.76 -0.53
CA ASP A 22 -2.24 3.80 0.53
C ASP A 22 -2.71 2.36 0.21
N CYS A 23 -2.17 1.41 0.93
CA CYS A 23 -2.55 -0.01 0.89
C CYS A 23 -2.17 -0.64 2.23
N GLY A 24 -2.91 -0.27 3.27
CA GLY A 24 -2.62 -0.58 4.64
C GLY A 24 -3.15 -1.92 5.11
N MET A 25 -2.52 -2.45 6.14
CA MET A 25 -2.96 -3.64 6.85
C MET A 25 -3.80 -3.23 8.07
N GLU A 26 -4.94 -3.88 8.27
CA GLU A 26 -5.71 -3.72 9.49
C GLU A 26 -4.92 -4.28 10.68
N GLN A 27 -5.02 -3.60 11.81
CA GLN A 27 -4.35 -3.96 13.05
C GLN A 27 -5.31 -3.89 14.23
N GLY A 28 -5.14 -4.79 15.19
CA GLY A 28 -5.93 -4.83 16.42
C GLY A 28 -6.78 -6.10 16.54
N PRO A 29 -7.41 -6.33 17.71
CA PRO A 29 -8.23 -7.52 17.96
C PRO A 29 -9.64 -7.40 17.35
N ASP A 30 -10.17 -6.20 17.21
CA ASP A 30 -11.52 -5.89 16.74
C ASP A 30 -11.43 -4.99 15.51
N TYR A 31 -11.05 -5.55 14.37
CA TYR A 31 -10.99 -4.83 13.11
C TYR A 31 -12.15 -5.21 12.18
N TYR A 32 -12.62 -4.25 11.41
CA TYR A 32 -13.51 -4.50 10.29
C TYR A 32 -12.66 -4.84 9.07
N GLU A 33 -12.97 -5.95 8.41
CA GLU A 33 -12.32 -6.26 7.15
C GLU A 33 -12.64 -5.18 6.13
N ASN A 34 -11.60 -4.64 5.49
CA ASN A 34 -11.77 -3.70 4.39
C ASN A 34 -12.55 -4.38 3.25
N ALA A 35 -13.37 -3.60 2.57
CA ALA A 35 -14.02 -4.06 1.35
C ALA A 35 -12.96 -4.49 0.32
N GLU A 36 -13.22 -5.57 -0.40
CA GLU A 36 -12.35 -5.99 -1.49
C GLU A 36 -12.22 -4.89 -2.54
N ILE A 37 -11.02 -4.74 -3.09
CA ILE A 37 -10.78 -3.84 -4.22
C ILE A 37 -11.61 -4.37 -5.40
N PRO A 38 -12.47 -3.53 -6.03
CA PRO A 38 -13.51 -4.00 -6.96
C PRO A 38 -12.99 -4.42 -8.34
N VAL A 39 -11.67 -4.52 -8.50
CA VAL A 39 -11.00 -4.91 -9.75
C VAL A 39 -9.91 -5.94 -9.51
N ALA A 40 -9.48 -6.63 -10.55
CA ALA A 40 -8.32 -7.49 -10.44
C ALA A 40 -7.07 -6.66 -10.09
N LEU A 41 -6.26 -7.13 -9.14
CA LEU A 41 -5.11 -6.36 -8.64
C LEU A 41 -4.04 -6.09 -9.70
N GLY A 42 -4.00 -6.90 -10.77
CA GLY A 42 -3.17 -6.63 -11.94
C GLY A 42 -3.65 -5.45 -12.81
N GLU A 43 -4.87 -4.96 -12.59
CA GLU A 43 -5.40 -3.77 -13.28
C GLU A 43 -5.05 -2.45 -12.56
N ILE A 44 -4.54 -2.53 -11.32
CA ILE A 44 -4.06 -1.36 -10.59
C ILE A 44 -2.77 -0.89 -11.24
N GLU A 45 -2.79 0.34 -11.75
CA GLU A 45 -1.68 0.89 -12.53
C GLU A 45 -0.56 1.43 -11.65
N PHE A 46 -0.90 2.05 -10.52
CA PHE A 46 0.08 2.58 -9.57
C PHE A 46 -0.51 2.74 -8.16
N VAL A 47 0.36 2.98 -7.20
CA VAL A 47 -0.01 3.36 -5.83
C VAL A 47 0.68 4.68 -5.48
N LEU A 48 -0.05 5.57 -4.83
CA LEU A 48 0.49 6.76 -4.15
C LEU A 48 0.52 6.46 -2.65
N LEU A 49 1.68 6.49 -2.02
CA LEU A 49 1.84 6.11 -0.61
C LEU A 49 2.16 7.33 0.23
N THR A 50 1.32 7.61 1.23
CA THR A 50 1.47 8.76 2.12
C THR A 50 2.67 8.62 3.05
N HIS A 51 2.84 7.47 3.68
CA HIS A 51 3.93 7.19 4.61
C HIS A 51 4.11 5.69 4.90
N ALA A 52 5.15 5.34 5.67
CA ALA A 52 5.60 3.97 5.80
C ALA A 52 4.90 3.12 6.87
N HIS A 53 4.00 3.67 7.72
CA HIS A 53 3.32 2.86 8.72
C HIS A 53 2.61 1.66 8.10
N ILE A 54 2.56 0.54 8.82
CA ILE A 54 2.02 -0.73 8.31
C ILE A 54 0.52 -0.64 8.01
N ASP A 55 -0.24 0.16 8.74
CA ASP A 55 -1.65 0.45 8.47
C ASP A 55 -1.87 1.34 7.23
N HIS A 56 -0.81 1.79 6.56
CA HIS A 56 -0.82 2.49 5.27
C HIS A 56 -0.07 1.76 4.16
N SER A 57 0.94 0.93 4.48
CA SER A 57 1.80 0.27 3.50
C SER A 57 1.76 -1.26 3.55
N GLY A 58 1.27 -1.85 4.65
CA GLY A 58 1.50 -3.25 5.01
C GLY A 58 0.90 -4.28 4.07
N ASN A 59 -0.09 -3.93 3.25
CA ASN A 59 -0.68 -4.82 2.24
C ASN A 59 -0.07 -4.67 0.84
N LEU A 60 0.90 -3.79 0.64
CA LEU A 60 1.60 -3.67 -0.64
C LEU A 60 2.20 -5.00 -1.13
N PRO A 61 2.88 -5.82 -0.28
CA PRO A 61 3.35 -7.13 -0.70
C PRO A 61 2.21 -8.10 -1.03
N ALA A 62 1.07 -8.01 -0.33
CA ALA A 62 -0.07 -8.88 -0.58
C ALA A 62 -0.74 -8.61 -1.94
N ILE A 63 -0.86 -7.34 -2.34
CA ILE A 63 -1.35 -7.01 -3.69
C ILE A 63 -0.34 -7.39 -4.76
N TYR A 64 0.97 -7.30 -4.47
CA TYR A 64 2.03 -7.77 -5.38
C TYR A 64 1.94 -9.28 -5.61
N ALA A 65 1.76 -10.07 -4.55
CA ALA A 65 1.54 -11.52 -4.65
C ALA A 65 0.34 -11.88 -5.54
N LYS A 66 -0.68 -11.02 -5.56
CA LYS A 66 -1.91 -11.18 -6.33
C LYS A 66 -1.91 -10.50 -7.72
N GLY A 67 -0.75 -10.04 -8.20
CA GLY A 67 -0.59 -9.59 -9.59
C GLY A 67 -0.33 -8.10 -9.80
N PHE A 68 -0.36 -7.24 -8.79
CA PHE A 68 0.07 -5.85 -8.91
C PHE A 68 1.54 -5.77 -9.34
N ARG A 69 1.85 -4.92 -10.33
CA ARG A 69 3.22 -4.74 -10.85
C ARG A 69 3.57 -3.27 -11.11
N GLY A 70 2.62 -2.37 -10.87
CA GLY A 70 2.80 -0.94 -11.09
C GLY A 70 3.81 -0.28 -10.13
N PRO A 71 4.21 0.97 -10.39
CA PRO A 71 5.05 1.74 -9.50
C PRO A 71 4.31 2.12 -8.20
N VAL A 72 5.09 2.23 -7.10
CA VAL A 72 4.66 2.79 -5.83
C VAL A 72 5.38 4.12 -5.65
N TYR A 73 4.67 5.22 -5.84
CA TYR A 73 5.20 6.57 -5.66
C TYR A 73 5.15 6.96 -4.18
N ALA A 74 6.29 7.31 -3.63
CA ALA A 74 6.44 7.75 -2.24
C ALA A 74 7.62 8.73 -2.13
N THR A 75 7.77 9.41 -1.02
CA THR A 75 9.02 10.16 -0.76
C THR A 75 10.19 9.19 -0.63
N ASP A 76 11.42 9.64 -0.90
CA ASP A 76 12.62 8.82 -0.77
C ASP A 76 12.74 8.22 0.63
N ALA A 77 12.49 9.01 1.67
CA ALA A 77 12.58 8.53 3.04
C ALA A 77 11.50 7.49 3.37
N THR A 78 10.25 7.67 2.89
CA THR A 78 9.20 6.67 3.01
C THR A 78 9.59 5.37 2.30
N SER A 79 10.16 5.45 1.10
CA SER A 79 10.63 4.27 0.35
C SER A 79 11.71 3.49 1.12
N HIS A 80 12.68 4.19 1.72
CA HIS A 80 13.72 3.55 2.53
C HIS A 80 13.16 2.90 3.81
N LEU A 81 12.20 3.56 4.48
CA LEU A 81 11.54 2.97 5.65
C LEU A 81 10.71 1.74 5.27
N CYS A 82 10.00 1.79 4.16
CA CYS A 82 9.23 0.65 3.66
C CYS A 82 10.12 -0.56 3.31
N ASP A 83 11.34 -0.33 2.81
CA ASP A 83 12.29 -1.44 2.58
C ASP A 83 12.59 -2.22 3.87
N ILE A 84 12.75 -1.51 4.98
CA ILE A 84 12.97 -2.13 6.29
C ILE A 84 11.68 -2.76 6.83
N MET A 85 10.60 -1.99 6.89
CA MET A 85 9.37 -2.37 7.57
C MET A 85 8.63 -3.52 6.87
N LEU A 86 8.58 -3.52 5.54
CA LEU A 86 7.89 -4.58 4.79
C LEU A 86 8.65 -5.92 4.85
N ARG A 87 9.99 -5.88 4.87
CA ARG A 87 10.80 -7.09 5.10
C ARG A 87 10.61 -7.63 6.51
N ASP A 88 10.62 -6.78 7.52
CA ASP A 88 10.38 -7.17 8.91
C ASP A 88 8.99 -7.77 9.07
N SER A 89 7.97 -7.13 8.53
CA SER A 89 6.59 -7.64 8.54
C SER A 89 6.47 -9.01 7.84
N ALA A 90 7.11 -9.20 6.69
CA ALA A 90 7.15 -10.49 6.00
C ALA A 90 7.82 -11.57 6.86
N HIS A 91 8.95 -11.23 7.49
CA HIS A 91 9.65 -12.14 8.39
C HIS A 91 8.78 -12.58 9.57
N ILE A 92 8.13 -11.63 10.23
CA ILE A 92 7.22 -11.90 11.36
C ILE A 92 6.07 -12.81 10.93
N GLN A 93 5.40 -12.52 9.82
CA GLN A 93 4.28 -13.34 9.32
C GLN A 93 4.72 -14.77 8.97
N MET A 94 5.87 -14.92 8.31
CA MET A 94 6.41 -16.24 7.97
C MET A 94 6.76 -17.03 9.24
N PHE A 95 7.39 -16.39 10.22
CA PHE A 95 7.71 -17.01 11.50
C PHE A 95 6.45 -17.44 12.28
N GLU A 96 5.44 -16.56 12.32
CA GLU A 96 4.14 -16.92 12.93
C GLU A 96 3.45 -18.07 12.20
N ALA A 97 3.50 -18.09 10.87
CA ALA A 97 2.94 -19.20 10.09
C ALA A 97 3.62 -20.53 10.41
N GLU A 98 4.95 -20.55 10.48
CA GLU A 98 5.69 -21.74 10.88
C GLU A 98 5.32 -22.22 12.30
N TRP A 99 5.24 -21.28 13.25
CA TRP A 99 4.89 -21.60 14.62
C TRP A 99 3.47 -22.16 14.74
N ARG A 100 2.48 -21.52 14.09
CA ARG A 100 1.09 -21.96 14.02
C ARG A 100 0.98 -23.34 13.38
N ASN A 101 1.69 -23.57 12.29
CA ASN A 101 1.69 -24.85 11.57
C ASN A 101 2.31 -25.98 12.38
N ARG A 102 3.42 -25.71 13.09
CA ARG A 102 4.02 -26.68 14.00
C ARG A 102 3.07 -27.13 15.11
N LYS A 103 2.30 -26.18 15.68
CA LYS A 103 1.30 -26.44 16.68
C LYS A 103 0.05 -27.11 16.09
N GLY A 104 -0.39 -26.66 14.91
CA GLY A 104 -1.57 -27.13 14.20
C GLY A 104 -1.46 -28.57 13.72
N ARG A 105 -0.28 -28.99 13.21
CA ARG A 105 -0.02 -30.38 12.75
C ARG A 105 -0.33 -31.41 13.83
N ARG A 106 -0.04 -31.10 15.09
CA ARG A 106 -0.35 -31.98 16.24
C ARG A 106 -1.85 -32.11 16.53
N GLN A 107 -2.66 -31.19 15.97
CA GLN A 107 -4.11 -31.11 16.19
C GLN A 107 -4.91 -31.41 14.92
N GLY A 108 -4.25 -31.82 13.83
CA GLY A 108 -4.91 -32.06 12.53
C GLY A 108 -5.53 -30.84 11.90
N LYS A 109 -5.06 -29.61 12.23
CA LYS A 109 -5.57 -28.35 11.65
C LYS A 109 -5.00 -28.13 10.25
N PRO A 110 -5.74 -27.45 9.35
CA PRO A 110 -5.23 -27.03 8.05
C PRO A 110 -4.01 -26.11 8.20
N GLU A 111 -3.19 -26.11 7.18
CA GLU A 111 -1.99 -25.26 7.14
C GLU A 111 -2.37 -23.78 7.06
N PHE A 112 -1.75 -22.98 7.91
CA PHE A 112 -1.89 -21.52 7.89
C PHE A 112 -0.85 -20.96 6.92
N VAL A 113 -1.31 -20.16 5.95
CA VAL A 113 -0.47 -19.50 4.94
C VAL A 113 -0.35 -18.03 5.31
N PRO A 114 0.87 -17.44 5.31
CA PRO A 114 1.03 -16.01 5.53
C PRO A 114 0.38 -15.21 4.40
N ALA A 115 -0.02 -13.97 4.67
CA ALA A 115 -0.65 -13.11 3.66
C ALA A 115 0.28 -12.82 2.46
N TYR A 116 1.59 -12.82 2.69
CA TYR A 116 2.64 -12.69 1.70
C TYR A 116 3.98 -13.23 2.22
N THR A 117 4.92 -13.38 1.31
CA THR A 117 6.25 -13.91 1.58
C THR A 117 7.31 -12.80 1.54
N MET A 118 8.54 -13.13 1.94
CA MET A 118 9.71 -12.25 1.77
C MET A 118 9.96 -11.91 0.29
N GLU A 119 9.71 -12.85 -0.62
CA GLU A 119 9.86 -12.64 -2.07
C GLU A 119 8.87 -11.59 -2.58
N ASP A 120 7.63 -11.62 -2.10
CA ASP A 120 6.59 -10.63 -2.45
C ASP A 120 6.97 -9.24 -1.93
N ALA A 121 7.45 -9.15 -0.68
CA ALA A 121 7.93 -7.90 -0.10
C ALA A 121 9.10 -7.32 -0.91
N MET A 122 10.11 -8.13 -1.21
CA MET A 122 11.23 -7.70 -2.05
C MET A 122 10.80 -7.36 -3.49
N GLY A 123 9.75 -8.01 -3.98
CA GLY A 123 9.17 -7.74 -5.29
C GLY A 123 8.60 -6.33 -5.37
N VAL A 124 7.70 -5.96 -4.45
CA VAL A 124 7.06 -4.64 -4.44
C VAL A 124 8.05 -3.52 -4.11
N ILE A 125 9.04 -3.77 -3.23
CA ILE A 125 10.07 -2.80 -2.88
C ILE A 125 10.82 -2.31 -4.14
N ARG A 126 11.07 -3.17 -5.10
CA ARG A 126 11.72 -2.79 -6.38
C ARG A 126 10.87 -1.86 -7.25
N ASN A 127 9.57 -1.77 -6.98
CA ASN A 127 8.65 -0.91 -7.73
C ASN A 127 8.51 0.50 -7.12
N PHE A 128 9.20 0.79 -6.02
CA PHE A 128 9.16 2.13 -5.44
C PHE A 128 9.85 3.16 -6.32
N VAL A 129 9.20 4.31 -6.45
CA VAL A 129 9.69 5.48 -7.18
C VAL A 129 9.74 6.65 -6.21
N GLY A 130 10.95 7.12 -5.90
CA GLY A 130 11.19 8.23 -5.00
C GLY A 130 10.71 9.56 -5.56
N CYS A 131 9.92 10.29 -4.79
CA CYS A 131 9.34 11.57 -5.14
C CYS A 131 9.83 12.66 -4.18
N PRO A 132 10.44 13.74 -4.69
CA PRO A 132 10.81 14.85 -3.84
C PRO A 132 9.58 15.66 -3.40
N TYR A 133 9.64 16.19 -2.17
CA TYR A 133 8.60 17.09 -1.68
C TYR A 133 8.39 18.31 -2.59
N ASN A 134 7.16 18.77 -2.65
CA ASN A 134 6.70 19.96 -3.36
C ASN A 134 6.90 19.94 -4.90
N LYS A 135 7.35 18.83 -5.46
CA LYS A 135 7.41 18.66 -6.92
C LYS A 135 6.17 17.93 -7.42
N MET A 136 5.62 18.43 -8.52
CA MET A 136 4.54 17.76 -9.22
C MET A 136 5.09 16.55 -9.98
N ILE A 137 4.42 15.42 -9.84
CA ILE A 137 4.61 14.23 -10.67
C ILE A 137 3.35 13.98 -11.48
N THR A 138 3.46 13.23 -12.57
CA THR A 138 2.33 12.85 -13.43
C THR A 138 2.35 11.32 -13.57
N PRO A 139 1.76 10.58 -12.65
CA PRO A 139 1.73 9.11 -12.68
C PRO A 139 1.04 8.55 -13.92
N ALA A 140 0.01 9.24 -14.43
CA ALA A 140 -0.75 8.87 -15.60
C ALA A 140 -1.33 10.12 -16.30
N GLU A 141 -1.82 9.98 -17.53
CA GLU A 141 -2.47 11.08 -18.24
C GLU A 141 -3.70 11.58 -17.45
N GLY A 142 -3.85 12.88 -17.33
CA GLY A 142 -4.93 13.48 -16.54
C GLY A 142 -4.76 13.40 -15.02
N ILE A 143 -3.72 12.73 -14.51
CA ILE A 143 -3.48 12.57 -13.07
C ILE A 143 -2.14 13.17 -12.69
N SER A 144 -2.15 14.15 -11.80
CA SER A 144 -0.95 14.76 -11.23
C SER A 144 -0.99 14.71 -9.70
N ALA A 145 0.14 14.48 -9.07
CA ALA A 145 0.26 14.42 -7.62
C ALA A 145 1.45 15.22 -7.12
N ARG A 146 1.33 15.73 -5.90
CA ARG A 146 2.40 16.44 -5.20
C ARG A 146 2.43 15.98 -3.75
N PHE A 147 3.61 15.60 -3.27
CA PHE A 147 3.85 15.20 -1.89
C PHE A 147 4.24 16.44 -1.07
N ILE A 148 3.49 16.73 -0.02
CA ILE A 148 3.69 17.86 0.88
C ILE A 148 4.03 17.30 2.26
N ASP A 149 5.08 17.79 2.90
CA ASP A 149 5.49 17.29 4.24
C ASP A 149 4.33 17.39 5.24
N ALA A 150 3.96 16.25 5.82
CA ALA A 150 2.88 16.16 6.79
C ALA A 150 3.37 16.29 8.25
N GLY A 151 4.68 16.26 8.51
CA GLY A 151 5.24 16.39 9.84
C GLY A 151 4.89 15.24 10.80
N HIS A 152 4.48 14.07 10.28
CA HIS A 152 4.03 12.93 11.09
C HIS A 152 5.19 11.99 11.45
N LEU A 153 5.92 11.52 10.46
CA LEU A 153 7.17 10.78 10.61
C LEU A 153 8.11 11.11 9.44
N LEU A 154 9.34 10.60 9.49
CA LEU A 154 10.33 10.83 8.44
C LEU A 154 9.78 10.35 7.08
N GLY A 155 9.69 11.26 6.13
CA GLY A 155 9.18 10.99 4.79
C GLY A 155 7.68 11.10 4.63
N SER A 156 6.90 11.26 5.71
CA SER A 156 5.44 11.35 5.62
C SER A 156 4.97 12.52 4.77
N ALA A 157 3.93 12.32 4.00
CA ALA A 157 3.37 13.35 3.14
C ALA A 157 1.84 13.33 3.12
N SER A 158 1.25 14.52 3.08
CA SER A 158 -0.06 14.71 2.50
C SER A 158 0.07 14.71 0.98
N ILE A 159 -0.83 14.02 0.30
CA ILE A 159 -0.81 13.92 -1.17
C ILE A 159 -1.88 14.85 -1.74
N GLU A 160 -1.45 15.92 -2.39
CA GLU A 160 -2.33 16.76 -3.20
C GLU A 160 -2.47 16.10 -4.58
N LEU A 161 -3.63 15.55 -4.87
CA LEU A 161 -3.97 14.88 -6.11
C LEU A 161 -4.82 15.84 -6.97
N THR A 162 -4.42 16.04 -8.22
CA THR A 162 -5.18 16.78 -9.22
C THR A 162 -5.59 15.84 -10.34
N ILE A 163 -6.90 15.76 -10.59
CA ILE A 163 -7.51 14.93 -11.63
C ILE A 163 -8.14 15.86 -12.67
N ARG A 164 -7.81 15.64 -13.94
CA ARG A 164 -8.39 16.35 -15.09
C ARG A 164 -9.12 15.38 -15.99
N GLU A 165 -10.40 15.61 -16.16
CA GLU A 165 -11.27 14.87 -17.06
C GLU A 165 -12.03 15.86 -17.94
N GLU A 166 -11.84 15.77 -19.26
CA GLU A 166 -12.45 16.71 -20.21
C GLU A 166 -12.21 18.19 -19.81
N ASP A 167 -13.27 18.94 -19.50
CA ASP A 167 -13.23 20.33 -19.06
C ASP A 167 -13.25 20.49 -17.52
N THR A 168 -13.09 19.39 -16.77
CA THR A 168 -13.20 19.40 -15.31
C THR A 168 -11.83 19.15 -14.66
N GLU A 169 -11.49 19.97 -13.68
CA GLU A 169 -10.34 19.74 -12.80
C GLU A 169 -10.83 19.59 -11.35
N LYS A 170 -10.44 18.51 -10.67
CA LYS A 170 -10.72 18.26 -9.25
C LYS A 170 -9.42 18.10 -8.48
N LYS A 171 -9.40 18.66 -7.27
CA LYS A 171 -8.30 18.45 -6.30
C LYS A 171 -8.81 17.70 -5.09
N ILE A 172 -8.04 16.70 -4.67
CA ILE A 172 -8.29 15.89 -3.48
C ILE A 172 -6.99 15.90 -2.67
N VAL A 173 -7.10 15.93 -1.36
CA VAL A 173 -5.95 15.84 -0.45
C VAL A 173 -6.15 14.63 0.47
N PHE A 174 -5.13 13.80 0.56
CA PHE A 174 -5.03 12.65 1.45
C PHE A 174 -4.00 12.90 2.53
#